data_ff64b0dc17693ea7f7da74c01b9ce33d
#
_entry.id   ff64b0dc17693ea7f7da74c01b9ce33d
#
_cell.length_a   1.000
_cell.length_b   1.000
_cell.length_c   1.000
_cell.angle_alpha   90.00
_cell.angle_beta   90.00
_cell.angle_gamma   90.00
#
_symmetry.space_group_name_H-M   'P 1'
#
loop_
_entity.id
_entity.type
_entity.pdbx_description
1 polymer ?
#
loop_
_entity_poly.entity_id
_entity_poly.type
_entity_poly.pdbx_seq_one_letter_code
_entity_poly.pdbx_strand_id
1 'polypeptide(L)'
;MKRIAFKARLYVPDNLAMGMTIIPNRNQQHYLASVMRLVVGDIVALFNGVDGEWRAAIKSIGKRSCLLDVIAQMRPQQASPDLWLLFAPVKKARLDFIAQKASEMGASVIWPTRTDFCQVTRVNDNRLTANAVEAAEQTERLDIAEIRDFAPLEDVLAAVL
;
A
#
# COMPACT_ATOMS: atom_id res chain seq x y z
N MET A 1 24.04 -5.78 -11.58
CA MET A 1 23.60 -4.40 -11.21
C MET A 1 23.57 -4.29 -9.69
N LYS A 2 24.26 -3.32 -9.09
CA LYS A 2 24.14 -3.05 -7.64
C LYS A 2 22.70 -2.65 -7.35
N ARG A 3 22.00 -3.39 -6.50
CA ARG A 3 20.67 -3.02 -5.98
C ARG A 3 20.83 -1.69 -5.25
N ILE A 4 20.18 -0.63 -5.71
CA ILE A 4 20.19 0.65 -5.00
C ILE A 4 19.39 0.43 -3.72
N ALA A 5 20.04 0.51 -2.58
CA ALA A 5 19.36 0.38 -1.30
C ALA A 5 18.59 1.68 -1.02
N PHE A 6 17.27 1.61 -1.02
CA PHE A 6 16.41 2.70 -0.54
C PHE A 6 16.36 2.68 0.98
N LYS A 7 16.37 3.86 1.59
CA LYS A 7 16.22 3.99 3.04
C LYS A 7 14.78 3.80 3.51
N ALA A 8 13.82 4.11 2.65
CA ALA A 8 12.39 3.88 2.88
C ALA A 8 11.69 3.65 1.53
N ARG A 9 10.54 3.03 1.58
CA ARG A 9 9.65 2.79 0.43
C ARG A 9 8.24 3.21 0.83
N LEU A 10 7.58 4.04 0.01
CA LEU A 10 6.31 4.66 0.34
C LEU A 10 5.32 4.54 -0.83
N TYR A 11 4.09 4.21 -0.48
CA TYR A 11 2.95 4.41 -1.36
C TYR A 11 2.49 5.87 -1.33
N VAL A 12 2.30 6.46 -2.49
CA VAL A 12 1.75 7.82 -2.64
C VAL A 12 0.62 7.79 -3.68
N PRO A 13 -0.48 8.51 -3.47
CA PRO A 13 -1.59 8.54 -4.42
C PRO A 13 -1.32 9.45 -5.63
N ASP A 14 -0.26 10.26 -5.56
CA ASP A 14 0.09 11.24 -6.60
C ASP A 14 0.63 10.54 -7.85
N ASN A 15 0.45 11.16 -9.02
CA ASN A 15 1.11 10.72 -10.24
C ASN A 15 2.63 10.83 -10.10
N LEU A 16 3.34 9.87 -10.65
CA LEU A 16 4.80 9.80 -10.58
C LEU A 16 5.42 9.98 -11.97
N ALA A 17 6.17 11.07 -12.14
CA ALA A 17 6.96 11.33 -13.33
C ALA A 17 8.25 12.07 -12.93
N MET A 18 9.27 11.95 -13.76
CA MET A 18 10.55 12.63 -13.54
C MET A 18 10.36 14.14 -13.42
N GLY A 19 10.97 14.74 -12.39
CA GLY A 19 10.90 16.17 -12.12
C GLY A 19 9.70 16.62 -11.27
N MET A 20 8.76 15.71 -10.95
CA MET A 20 7.66 16.03 -10.03
C MET A 20 8.15 16.14 -8.60
N THR A 21 7.51 17.00 -7.82
CA THR A 21 7.70 17.11 -6.38
C THR A 21 6.49 16.56 -5.66
N ILE A 22 6.72 15.57 -4.79
CA ILE A 22 5.70 14.89 -3.98
C ILE A 22 5.74 15.41 -2.55
N ILE A 23 4.56 15.63 -1.98
CA ILE A 23 4.39 16.01 -0.56
C ILE A 23 3.81 14.81 0.18
N PRO A 24 4.62 14.04 0.93
CA PRO A 24 4.11 12.91 1.70
C PRO A 24 3.05 13.35 2.72
N ASN A 25 2.13 12.46 3.07
CA ASN A 25 1.15 12.73 4.11
C ASN A 25 1.82 12.87 5.50
N ARG A 26 1.07 13.35 6.51
CA ARG A 26 1.62 13.62 7.85
C ARG A 26 2.28 12.42 8.51
N ASN A 27 1.72 11.23 8.35
CA ASN A 27 2.28 10.01 8.94
C ASN A 27 3.59 9.63 8.26
N GLN A 28 3.64 9.74 6.93
CA GLN A 28 4.85 9.50 6.14
C GLN A 28 5.94 10.54 6.45
N GLN A 29 5.58 11.83 6.59
CA GLN A 29 6.54 12.87 7.01
C GLN A 29 7.14 12.55 8.38
N HIS A 30 6.29 12.17 9.36
CA HIS A 30 6.77 11.75 10.67
C HIS A 30 7.65 10.51 10.59
N TYR A 31 7.27 9.52 9.81
CA TYR A 31 8.06 8.32 9.59
C TYR A 31 9.45 8.63 9.02
N LEU A 32 9.52 9.42 7.95
CA LEU A 32 10.80 9.80 7.33
C LEU A 32 11.69 10.64 8.27
N ALA A 33 11.12 11.64 8.94
CA ALA A 33 11.87 12.59 9.75
C ALA A 33 12.24 12.04 11.13
N SER A 34 11.30 11.39 11.83
CA SER A 34 11.44 11.05 13.25
C SER A 34 11.85 9.59 13.47
N VAL A 35 11.29 8.66 12.70
CA VAL A 35 11.57 7.23 12.83
C VAL A 35 12.84 6.88 12.05
N MET A 36 12.85 7.16 10.75
CA MET A 36 13.97 6.85 9.87
C MET A 36 15.11 7.88 9.96
N ARG A 37 14.84 9.08 10.49
CA ARG A 37 15.81 10.18 10.67
C ARG A 37 16.55 10.52 9.38
N LEU A 38 15.83 10.56 8.29
CA LEU A 38 16.39 10.86 6.99
C LEU A 38 16.74 12.34 6.89
N VAL A 39 17.67 12.64 5.99
CA VAL A 39 18.17 14.00 5.74
C VAL A 39 18.03 14.37 4.26
N VAL A 40 18.20 15.64 3.94
CA VAL A 40 18.22 16.14 2.55
C VAL A 40 19.24 15.36 1.73
N GLY A 41 18.86 14.92 0.54
CA GLY A 41 19.66 14.10 -0.36
C GLY A 41 19.51 12.58 -0.15
N ASP A 42 18.91 12.11 0.93
CA ASP A 42 18.59 10.69 1.10
C ASP A 42 17.57 10.22 0.05
N ILE A 43 17.72 8.96 -0.36
CA ILE A 43 16.93 8.37 -1.43
C ILE A 43 15.87 7.45 -0.86
N VAL A 44 14.64 7.61 -1.35
CA VAL A 44 13.48 6.76 -1.06
C VAL A 44 12.90 6.21 -2.36
N ALA A 45 12.18 5.09 -2.26
CA ALA A 45 11.38 4.58 -3.35
C ALA A 45 9.92 5.04 -3.19
N LEU A 46 9.29 5.43 -4.29
CA LEU A 46 7.87 5.78 -4.36
C LEU A 46 7.15 4.88 -5.36
N PHE A 47 5.93 4.51 -5.07
CA PHE A 47 5.05 3.80 -6.00
C PHE A 47 3.59 4.19 -5.76
N ASN A 48 2.74 4.04 -6.78
CA ASN A 48 1.33 4.45 -6.70
C ASN A 48 0.34 3.43 -7.29
N GLY A 49 0.81 2.27 -7.75
CA GLY A 49 -0.05 1.26 -8.37
C GLY A 49 -0.33 1.48 -9.86
N VAL A 50 0.16 2.57 -10.45
CA VAL A 50 -0.11 2.95 -11.84
C VAL A 50 1.18 3.22 -12.61
N ASP A 51 2.09 3.99 -12.03
CA ASP A 51 3.29 4.49 -12.73
C ASP A 51 4.55 3.66 -12.45
N GLY A 52 4.43 2.55 -11.70
CA GLY A 52 5.55 1.71 -11.29
C GLY A 52 6.31 2.28 -10.08
N GLU A 53 7.57 1.93 -9.95
CA GLU A 53 8.41 2.37 -8.82
C GLU A 53 9.43 3.40 -9.26
N TRP A 54 9.51 4.47 -8.48
CA TRP A 54 10.35 5.62 -8.77
C TRP A 54 11.34 5.91 -7.64
N ARG A 55 12.52 6.31 -8.01
CA ARG A 55 13.51 6.87 -7.10
C ARG A 55 13.20 8.34 -6.87
N ALA A 56 13.16 8.75 -5.60
CA ALA A 56 13.02 10.15 -5.22
C ALA A 56 14.07 10.54 -4.18
N ALA A 57 14.54 11.79 -4.25
CA ALA A 57 15.42 12.37 -3.24
C ALA A 57 14.66 13.29 -2.30
N ILE A 58 15.04 13.28 -1.04
CA ILE A 58 14.53 14.26 -0.08
C ILE A 58 15.10 15.64 -0.44
N LYS A 59 14.24 16.52 -0.93
CA LYS A 59 14.57 17.92 -1.25
C LYS A 59 14.61 18.79 -0.01
N SER A 60 13.64 18.61 0.87
CA SER A 60 13.57 19.27 2.16
C SER A 60 12.88 18.36 3.17
N ILE A 61 13.29 18.45 4.43
CA ILE A 61 12.68 17.69 5.53
C ILE A 61 12.78 18.49 6.82
N GLY A 62 11.66 18.61 7.53
CA GLY A 62 11.52 19.32 8.78
C GLY A 62 10.44 18.69 9.66
N LYS A 63 10.14 19.32 10.80
CA LYS A 63 9.16 18.79 11.76
C LYS A 63 7.74 18.65 11.20
N ARG A 64 7.36 19.44 10.20
CA ARG A 64 6.00 19.49 9.64
C ARG A 64 5.97 19.64 8.11
N SER A 65 7.10 19.47 7.45
CA SER A 65 7.19 19.58 5.99
C SER A 65 8.23 18.59 5.46
N CYS A 66 7.90 17.94 4.37
CA CYS A 66 8.82 17.11 3.62
C CYS A 66 8.49 17.25 2.14
N LEU A 67 9.49 17.42 1.31
CA LEU A 67 9.36 17.44 -0.14
C LEU A 67 10.28 16.39 -0.73
N LEU A 68 9.75 15.62 -1.68
CA LEU A 68 10.47 14.57 -2.39
C LEU A 68 10.49 14.90 -3.88
N ASP A 69 11.67 15.07 -4.45
CA ASP A 69 11.82 15.26 -5.90
C ASP A 69 11.98 13.91 -6.59
N VAL A 70 11.09 13.59 -7.53
CA VAL A 70 11.08 12.36 -8.31
C VAL A 70 12.20 12.43 -9.36
N ILE A 71 13.12 11.44 -9.35
CA ILE A 71 14.35 11.47 -10.14
C ILE A 71 14.27 10.56 -11.36
N ALA A 72 13.92 9.29 -11.15
CA ALA A 72 13.95 8.29 -12.21
C ALA A 72 13.05 7.10 -11.91
N GLN A 73 12.45 6.53 -12.95
CA GLN A 73 11.74 5.26 -12.85
C GLN A 73 12.72 4.11 -12.68
N MET A 74 12.46 3.26 -11.70
CA MET A 74 13.30 2.11 -11.38
C MET A 74 12.70 0.80 -11.90
N ARG A 75 11.38 0.68 -11.82
CA ARG A 75 10.63 -0.46 -12.34
C ARG A 75 9.36 0.04 -13.03
N PRO A 76 9.06 -0.43 -14.25
CA PRO A 76 7.76 -0.15 -14.87
C PRO A 76 6.65 -0.82 -14.07
N GLN A 77 5.42 -0.31 -14.18
CA GLN A 77 4.26 -0.94 -13.58
C GLN A 77 4.07 -2.36 -14.10
N GLN A 78 3.75 -3.25 -13.20
CA GLN A 78 3.38 -4.63 -13.49
C GLN A 78 2.08 -4.95 -12.77
N ALA A 79 1.16 -5.58 -13.46
CA ALA A 79 -0.09 -6.02 -12.85
C ALA A 79 0.17 -7.17 -11.88
N SER A 80 -0.53 -7.17 -10.77
CA SER A 80 -0.59 -8.33 -9.87
C SER A 80 -1.34 -9.48 -10.52
N PRO A 81 -1.09 -10.74 -10.08
CA PRO A 81 -1.91 -11.87 -10.47
C PRO A 81 -3.39 -11.62 -10.14
N ASP A 82 -4.29 -12.15 -10.97
CA ASP A 82 -5.73 -12.13 -10.69
C ASP A 82 -6.08 -13.16 -9.62
N LEU A 83 -5.73 -12.84 -8.37
CA LEU A 83 -5.93 -13.68 -7.20
C LEU A 83 -6.81 -12.95 -6.18
N TRP A 84 -8.00 -13.48 -5.95
CA TRP A 84 -8.98 -12.90 -5.03
C TRP A 84 -9.09 -13.74 -3.76
N LEU A 85 -9.05 -13.07 -2.61
CA LEU A 85 -9.34 -13.68 -1.33
C LEU A 85 -10.74 -13.29 -0.87
N LEU A 86 -11.67 -14.26 -0.91
CA LEU A 86 -12.98 -14.15 -0.29
C LEU A 86 -12.94 -14.87 1.06
N PHE A 87 -13.34 -14.19 2.14
CA PHE A 87 -13.26 -14.80 3.47
C PHE A 87 -14.30 -14.24 4.45
N ALA A 88 -14.78 -15.07 5.36
CA ALA A 88 -15.62 -14.60 6.46
C ALA A 88 -14.75 -13.88 7.51
N PRO A 89 -15.05 -12.60 7.83
CA PRO A 89 -14.26 -11.84 8.78
C PRO A 89 -14.26 -12.46 10.17
N VAL A 90 -13.08 -12.43 10.79
CA VAL A 90 -12.84 -12.84 12.17
C VAL A 90 -12.54 -11.64 13.07
N LYS A 91 -12.36 -11.85 14.38
CA LYS A 91 -12.11 -10.75 15.33
C LYS A 91 -10.84 -9.96 15.02
N LYS A 92 -10.90 -8.65 15.29
CA LYS A 92 -9.98 -7.56 14.91
C LYS A 92 -8.51 -7.91 14.61
N ALA A 93 -7.75 -8.46 15.55
CA ALA A 93 -6.32 -8.70 15.36
C ALA A 93 -6.02 -9.74 14.27
N ARG A 94 -6.89 -10.74 14.10
CA ARG A 94 -6.75 -11.75 13.06
C ARG A 94 -7.15 -11.20 11.69
N LEU A 95 -8.11 -10.27 11.66
CA LEU A 95 -8.53 -9.60 10.44
C LEU A 95 -7.39 -8.76 9.84
N ASP A 96 -6.70 -7.99 10.68
CA ASP A 96 -5.51 -7.22 10.26
C ASP A 96 -4.43 -8.14 9.69
N PHE A 97 -4.16 -9.25 10.37
CA PHE A 97 -3.20 -10.25 9.91
C PHE A 97 -3.58 -10.87 8.57
N ILE A 98 -4.88 -11.18 8.35
CA ILE A 98 -5.36 -11.73 7.07
C ILE A 98 -5.12 -10.71 5.95
N ALA A 99 -5.50 -9.45 6.12
CA ALA A 99 -5.31 -8.41 5.12
C ALA A 99 -3.82 -8.21 4.78
N GLN A 100 -2.97 -8.16 5.80
CA GLN A 100 -1.53 -8.06 5.62
C GLN A 100 -0.98 -9.26 4.84
N LYS A 101 -1.26 -10.49 5.29
CA LYS A 101 -0.69 -11.70 4.68
C LYS A 101 -1.25 -11.98 3.29
N ALA A 102 -2.53 -11.74 3.04
CA ALA A 102 -3.10 -11.83 1.71
C ALA A 102 -2.41 -10.87 0.73
N SER A 103 -2.17 -9.63 1.16
CA SER A 103 -1.42 -8.65 0.37
C SER A 103 0.03 -9.10 0.14
N GLU A 104 0.75 -9.56 1.17
CA GLU A 104 2.12 -10.07 1.04
C GLU A 104 2.21 -11.25 0.07
N MET A 105 1.20 -12.12 0.04
CA MET A 105 1.14 -13.30 -0.83
C MET A 105 0.63 -13.00 -2.25
N GLY A 106 0.30 -11.76 -2.56
CA GLY A 106 -0.01 -11.33 -3.93
C GLY A 106 -1.49 -11.28 -4.28
N ALA A 107 -2.42 -11.35 -3.30
CA ALA A 107 -3.83 -11.14 -3.61
C ALA A 107 -4.04 -9.76 -4.23
N SER A 108 -4.75 -9.71 -5.37
CA SER A 108 -5.13 -8.45 -6.04
C SER A 108 -6.40 -7.87 -5.44
N VAL A 109 -7.30 -8.72 -4.95
CA VAL A 109 -8.55 -8.35 -4.28
C VAL A 109 -8.69 -9.09 -2.96
N ILE A 110 -9.11 -8.35 -1.93
CA ILE A 110 -9.45 -8.88 -0.61
C ILE A 110 -10.90 -8.49 -0.34
N TRP A 111 -11.80 -9.49 -0.29
CA TRP A 111 -13.24 -9.26 -0.17
C TRP A 111 -13.82 -9.91 1.09
N PRO A 112 -13.99 -9.14 2.17
CA PRO A 112 -14.69 -9.62 3.35
C PRO A 112 -16.13 -10.04 3.00
N THR A 113 -16.51 -11.26 3.33
CA THR A 113 -17.77 -11.87 2.87
C THR A 113 -18.58 -12.35 4.06
N ARG A 114 -19.85 -11.98 4.13
CA ARG A 114 -20.76 -12.42 5.18
C ARG A 114 -21.35 -13.80 4.85
N THR A 115 -21.10 -14.77 5.71
CA THR A 115 -21.70 -16.10 5.68
C THR A 115 -22.69 -16.25 6.84
N ASP A 116 -23.52 -17.32 6.83
CA ASP A 116 -24.58 -17.56 7.83
C ASP A 116 -24.09 -17.52 9.28
N PHE A 117 -22.88 -18.00 9.54
CA PHE A 117 -22.31 -18.06 10.89
C PHE A 117 -21.27 -16.95 11.16
N CYS A 118 -21.21 -15.92 10.31
CA CYS A 118 -20.31 -14.80 10.51
C CYS A 118 -20.75 -13.97 11.71
N GLN A 119 -19.91 -13.89 12.75
CA GLN A 119 -20.19 -13.11 13.96
C GLN A 119 -19.87 -11.62 13.80
N VAL A 120 -19.15 -11.26 12.75
CA VAL A 120 -18.78 -9.88 12.46
C VAL A 120 -19.89 -9.22 11.66
N THR A 121 -20.38 -8.09 12.13
CA THR A 121 -21.45 -7.32 11.47
C THR A 121 -20.93 -6.11 10.70
N ARG A 122 -19.68 -5.71 10.95
CA ARG A 122 -19.04 -4.55 10.33
C ARG A 122 -17.54 -4.75 10.21
N VAL A 123 -17.01 -4.37 9.07
CA VAL A 123 -15.56 -4.31 8.78
C VAL A 123 -15.13 -2.85 8.63
N ASN A 124 -13.92 -2.54 9.01
CA ASN A 124 -13.32 -1.22 8.80
C ASN A 124 -12.39 -1.28 7.60
N ASP A 125 -12.90 -0.91 6.43
CA ASP A 125 -12.20 -1.03 5.15
C ASP A 125 -10.97 -0.12 5.09
N ASN A 126 -11.03 1.07 5.69
CA ASN A 126 -9.88 1.98 5.78
C ASN A 126 -8.71 1.33 6.53
N ARG A 127 -9.00 0.55 7.57
CA ARG A 127 -7.96 -0.16 8.32
C ARG A 127 -7.37 -1.32 7.52
N LEU A 128 -8.19 -2.05 6.78
CA LEU A 128 -7.70 -3.10 5.89
C LEU A 128 -6.84 -2.54 4.77
N THR A 129 -7.26 -1.42 4.18
CA THR A 129 -6.49 -0.71 3.16
C THR A 129 -5.15 -0.24 3.71
N ALA A 130 -5.11 0.32 4.92
CA ALA A 130 -3.86 0.72 5.56
C ALA A 130 -2.90 -0.47 5.75
N ASN A 131 -3.42 -1.63 6.18
CA ASN A 131 -2.63 -2.86 6.30
C ASN A 131 -2.13 -3.37 4.94
N ALA A 132 -2.95 -3.26 3.88
CA ALA A 132 -2.55 -3.64 2.52
C ALA A 132 -1.45 -2.71 1.97
N VAL A 133 -1.53 -1.40 2.25
CA VAL A 133 -0.48 -0.42 1.91
C VAL A 133 0.83 -0.77 2.60
N GLU A 134 0.80 -0.98 3.93
CA GLU A 134 1.99 -1.35 4.70
C GLU A 134 2.61 -2.65 4.19
N ALA A 135 1.79 -3.66 3.91
CA ALA A 135 2.24 -4.92 3.33
C ALA A 135 2.92 -4.72 1.96
N ALA A 136 2.34 -3.88 1.09
CA ALA A 136 2.91 -3.59 -0.23
C ALA A 136 4.24 -2.83 -0.12
N GLU A 137 4.37 -1.90 0.84
CA GLU A 137 5.62 -1.20 1.13
C GLU A 137 6.74 -2.16 1.55
N GLN A 138 6.42 -3.19 2.35
CA GLN A 138 7.38 -4.17 2.86
C GLN A 138 7.77 -5.23 1.84
N THR A 139 6.86 -5.65 0.98
CA THR A 139 7.06 -6.77 0.04
C THR A 139 7.41 -6.35 -1.38
N GLU A 140 7.71 -5.09 -1.59
CA GLU A 140 8.10 -4.53 -2.89
C GLU A 140 7.02 -4.69 -3.99
N ARG A 141 5.74 -4.81 -3.61
CA ARG A 141 4.61 -4.77 -4.56
C ARG A 141 4.53 -3.39 -5.21
N LEU A 142 4.10 -3.34 -6.47
CA LEU A 142 3.91 -2.09 -7.21
C LEU A 142 2.47 -1.57 -7.13
N ASP A 143 1.56 -2.37 -6.60
CA ASP A 143 0.14 -2.08 -6.42
C ASP A 143 -0.34 -2.39 -5.00
N ILE A 144 -1.52 -1.90 -4.67
CA ILE A 144 -2.20 -2.18 -3.41
C ILE A 144 -3.35 -3.14 -3.70
N ALA A 145 -3.52 -4.17 -2.86
CA ALA A 145 -4.69 -5.03 -2.97
C ALA A 145 -5.97 -4.20 -2.81
N GLU A 146 -6.92 -4.37 -3.73
CA GLU A 146 -8.24 -3.75 -3.63
C GLU A 146 -9.01 -4.33 -2.46
N ILE A 147 -9.43 -3.49 -1.55
CA ILE A 147 -10.32 -3.89 -0.46
C ILE A 147 -11.75 -3.60 -0.90
N ARG A 148 -12.58 -4.64 -0.99
CA ARG A 148 -13.99 -4.49 -1.34
C ARG A 148 -14.86 -4.43 -0.10
N ASP A 149 -16.02 -3.79 -0.22
CA ASP A 149 -16.99 -3.61 0.85
C ASP A 149 -17.50 -4.95 1.37
N PHE A 150 -17.70 -5.05 2.67
CA PHE A 150 -18.26 -6.23 3.32
C PHE A 150 -19.67 -6.53 2.80
N ALA A 151 -19.86 -7.65 2.12
CA ALA A 151 -21.09 -8.01 1.43
C ALA A 151 -21.54 -9.47 1.74
N PRO A 152 -22.83 -9.80 1.56
CA PRO A 152 -23.31 -11.18 1.63
C PRO A 152 -22.63 -12.09 0.60
N LEU A 153 -22.44 -13.37 0.94
CA LEU A 153 -21.79 -14.35 0.05
C LEU A 153 -22.49 -14.45 -1.30
N GLU A 154 -23.82 -14.41 -1.31
CA GLU A 154 -24.63 -14.50 -2.54
C GLU A 154 -24.33 -13.35 -3.50
N ASP A 155 -24.24 -12.12 -2.96
CA ASP A 155 -23.92 -10.91 -3.75
C ASP A 155 -22.50 -10.99 -4.30
N VAL A 156 -21.55 -11.47 -3.48
CA VAL A 156 -20.15 -11.65 -3.87
C VAL A 156 -20.04 -12.67 -4.99
N LEU A 157 -20.70 -13.83 -4.88
CA LEU A 157 -20.67 -14.87 -5.91
C LEU A 157 -21.32 -14.40 -7.21
N ALA A 158 -22.43 -13.66 -7.13
CA ALA A 158 -23.09 -13.08 -8.31
C ALA A 158 -22.21 -12.03 -9.03
N ALA A 159 -21.28 -11.39 -8.33
CA ALA A 159 -20.37 -10.41 -8.91
C ALA A 159 -19.10 -11.06 -9.51
N VAL A 160 -18.78 -12.29 -9.16
CA VAL A 160 -17.56 -13.02 -9.59
C VAL A 160 -17.85 -13.98 -10.75
N LEU A 161 -19.08 -14.51 -10.83
CA LEU A 161 -19.51 -15.50 -11.83
C LEU A 161 -20.12 -14.79 -13.05
#